data_e9d9f6d4085a4ebb7106a31a28175ce0
#
_entry.id   e9d9f6d4085a4ebb7106a31a28175ce0
#
_cell.length_a   1.000
_cell.length_b   1.000
_cell.length_c   1.000
_cell.angle_alpha   90.00
_cell.angle_beta   90.00
_cell.angle_gamma   90.00
#
_symmetry.space_group_name_H-M   'P 1'
#
loop_
_entity.id
_entity.type
_entity.pdbx_description
1 polymer ?
#
loop_
_entity_poly.entity_id
_entity_poly.type
_entity_poly.pdbx_seq_one_letter_code
_entity_poly.pdbx_strand_id
1 'polypeptide(L)'
;MIIYEEILREFQKQKVKYVIVGGIAVNLLGSLRSTADMGILVQMSDGNLKKVVTILKKKGYHVKQPVNPMGIADEKIRRDWIYNKHMKAFNFYKENSLEEVDIIIESPVSFRQAEADVLRIKIGNIVLPVISIDNLIKMKKNTGRSIDKLDIEELKKIKKLKEGLNDF
;
A
#
# COMPACT_ATOMS: atom_id res chain seq x y z
N MET A 1 -4.00 13.00 -13.92
CA MET A 1 -4.64 11.70 -13.65
C MET A 1 -3.68 10.81 -12.88
N ILE A 2 -4.16 10.16 -11.83
CA ILE A 2 -3.38 9.19 -11.06
C ILE A 2 -3.50 7.85 -11.77
N ILE A 3 -2.40 7.11 -11.94
CA ILE A 3 -2.39 5.81 -12.63
C ILE A 3 -3.44 4.84 -12.05
N TYR A 4 -3.59 4.81 -10.73
CA TYR A 4 -4.49 3.88 -10.02
C TYR A 4 -5.87 4.48 -9.72
N GLU A 5 -6.26 5.57 -10.37
CA GLU A 5 -7.48 6.33 -10.02
C GLU A 5 -8.75 5.47 -9.98
N GLU A 6 -8.93 4.56 -10.94
CA GLU A 6 -10.13 3.73 -11.01
C GLU A 6 -10.29 2.83 -9.79
N ILE A 7 -9.23 2.12 -9.39
CA ILE A 7 -9.31 1.24 -8.22
C ILE A 7 -9.39 2.02 -6.92
N LEU A 8 -8.69 3.13 -6.80
CA LEU A 8 -8.72 3.99 -5.61
C LEU A 8 -10.09 4.61 -5.40
N ARG A 9 -10.76 4.99 -6.47
CA ARG A 9 -12.13 5.50 -6.45
C ARG A 9 -13.11 4.42 -5.96
N GLU A 10 -12.98 3.19 -6.44
CA GLU A 10 -13.79 2.07 -5.98
C GLU A 10 -13.48 1.68 -4.54
N PHE A 11 -12.23 1.73 -4.14
CA PHE A 11 -11.83 1.50 -2.73
C PHE A 11 -12.52 2.51 -1.81
N GLN A 12 -12.55 3.78 -2.17
CA GLN A 12 -13.23 4.82 -1.41
C GLN A 12 -14.74 4.57 -1.35
N LYS A 13 -15.35 4.30 -2.50
CA LYS A 13 -16.80 4.05 -2.63
C LYS A 13 -17.28 2.87 -1.78
N GLN A 14 -16.51 1.77 -1.80
CA GLN A 14 -16.86 0.55 -1.07
C GLN A 14 -16.29 0.51 0.34
N LYS A 15 -15.66 1.58 0.80
CA LYS A 15 -15.08 1.71 2.14
C LYS A 15 -14.06 0.60 2.46
N VAL A 16 -13.19 0.31 1.51
CA VAL A 16 -12.07 -0.62 1.71
C VAL A 16 -11.15 -0.07 2.79
N LYS A 17 -10.72 -0.93 3.69
CA LYS A 17 -9.76 -0.61 4.75
C LYS A 17 -8.35 -0.88 4.25
N TYR A 18 -7.61 0.18 3.89
CA TYR A 18 -6.25 0.09 3.36
C TYR A 18 -5.44 1.35 3.70
N VAL A 19 -4.12 1.23 3.61
CA VAL A 19 -3.18 2.34 3.75
C VAL A 19 -2.13 2.20 2.65
N ILE A 20 -1.89 3.27 1.89
CA ILE A 20 -0.86 3.30 0.85
C ILE A 20 0.52 3.37 1.51
N VAL A 21 1.42 2.49 1.08
CA VAL A 21 2.80 2.40 1.56
C VAL A 21 3.77 2.39 0.37
N GLY A 22 5.05 2.17 0.62
CA GLY A 22 6.05 2.01 -0.43
C GLY A 22 6.39 3.28 -1.19
N GLY A 23 6.84 3.12 -2.44
CA GLY A 23 7.32 4.23 -3.27
C GLY A 23 6.27 5.27 -3.61
N ILE A 24 5.02 4.86 -3.84
CA ILE A 24 3.93 5.81 -4.09
C ILE A 24 3.65 6.66 -2.85
N ALA A 25 3.73 6.08 -1.65
CA ALA A 25 3.61 6.87 -0.42
C ALA A 25 4.74 7.92 -0.31
N VAL A 26 5.98 7.56 -0.66
CA VAL A 26 7.10 8.50 -0.71
C VAL A 26 6.78 9.69 -1.63
N ASN A 27 6.23 9.41 -2.83
CA ASN A 27 5.81 10.45 -3.77
C ASN A 27 4.70 11.33 -3.22
N LEU A 28 3.68 10.72 -2.62
CA LEU A 28 2.54 11.46 -2.05
C LEU A 28 2.94 12.33 -0.86
N LEU A 29 4.01 11.94 -0.16
CA LEU A 29 4.56 12.71 0.96
C LEU A 29 5.48 13.85 0.52
N GLY A 30 5.83 13.94 -0.76
CA GLY A 30 6.54 15.08 -1.34
C GLY A 30 7.86 14.80 -2.03
N SER A 31 8.32 13.56 -2.12
CA SER A 31 9.55 13.21 -2.82
C SER A 31 9.30 12.90 -4.30
N LEU A 32 10.17 13.40 -5.16
CA LEU A 32 10.13 13.11 -6.59
C LEU A 32 11.02 11.88 -6.86
N ARG A 33 10.44 10.70 -6.86
CA ARG A 33 11.12 9.48 -7.31
C ARG A 33 10.24 8.72 -8.30
N SER A 34 10.89 8.00 -9.21
CA SER A 34 10.17 7.12 -10.13
C SER A 34 9.73 5.85 -9.40
N THR A 35 8.45 5.52 -9.52
CA THR A 35 7.87 4.29 -9.02
C THR A 35 6.61 3.95 -9.81
N ALA A 36 6.38 2.66 -10.07
CA ALA A 36 5.23 2.22 -10.84
C ALA A 36 4.24 1.43 -9.97
N ASP A 37 4.73 0.60 -9.06
CA ASP A 37 3.92 -0.30 -8.23
C ASP A 37 3.34 0.40 -7.00
N MET A 38 2.10 0.07 -6.69
CA MET A 38 1.41 0.57 -5.51
C MET A 38 1.37 -0.51 -4.42
N GLY A 39 2.12 -0.29 -3.33
CA GLY A 39 2.05 -1.12 -2.14
C GLY A 39 0.94 -0.66 -1.21
N ILE A 40 0.20 -1.59 -0.65
CA ILE A 40 -0.85 -1.31 0.34
C ILE A 40 -0.79 -2.29 1.51
N LEU A 41 -1.04 -1.75 2.71
CA LEU A 41 -1.43 -2.54 3.87
C LEU A 41 -2.96 -2.56 3.91
N VAL A 42 -3.55 -3.70 4.20
CA VAL A 42 -5.00 -3.84 4.26
C VAL A 42 -5.41 -4.50 5.58
N GLN A 43 -6.61 -4.19 6.04
CA GLN A 43 -7.21 -4.94 7.13
C GLN A 43 -7.43 -6.39 6.67
N MET A 44 -6.84 -7.33 7.39
CA MET A 44 -6.86 -8.76 7.07
C MET A 44 -8.12 -9.45 7.60
N SER A 45 -9.27 -9.02 7.10
CA SER A 45 -10.57 -9.65 7.37
C SER A 45 -11.15 -10.20 6.07
N ASP A 46 -11.98 -11.24 6.19
CA ASP A 46 -12.60 -11.89 5.02
C ASP A 46 -13.39 -10.89 4.18
N GLY A 47 -14.22 -10.08 4.82
CA GLY A 47 -15.04 -9.09 4.12
C GLY A 47 -14.23 -8.01 3.40
N ASN A 48 -13.19 -7.50 4.05
CA ASN A 48 -12.33 -6.47 3.45
C ASN A 48 -11.53 -7.02 2.26
N LEU A 49 -10.92 -8.18 2.43
CA LEU A 49 -10.14 -8.82 1.37
C LEU A 49 -11.01 -9.24 0.19
N LYS A 50 -12.24 -9.67 0.44
CA LYS A 50 -13.21 -9.95 -0.63
C LYS A 50 -13.48 -8.72 -1.47
N LYS A 51 -13.67 -7.55 -0.86
CA LYS A 51 -13.84 -6.28 -1.58
C LYS A 51 -12.63 -5.95 -2.43
N VAL A 52 -11.43 -6.02 -1.85
CA VAL A 52 -10.17 -5.70 -2.54
C VAL A 52 -10.00 -6.58 -3.78
N VAL A 53 -10.09 -7.90 -3.62
CA VAL A 53 -9.90 -8.85 -4.73
C VAL A 53 -10.98 -8.67 -5.79
N THR A 54 -12.24 -8.48 -5.39
CA THR A 54 -13.35 -8.28 -6.34
C THR A 54 -13.13 -7.01 -7.18
N ILE A 55 -12.72 -5.92 -6.55
CA ILE A 55 -12.44 -4.66 -7.25
C ILE A 55 -11.27 -4.84 -8.24
N LEU A 56 -10.16 -5.41 -7.77
CA LEU A 56 -8.99 -5.64 -8.62
C LEU A 56 -9.32 -6.51 -9.83
N LYS A 57 -10.04 -7.62 -9.64
CA LYS A 57 -10.47 -8.49 -10.74
C LYS A 57 -11.35 -7.74 -11.75
N LYS A 58 -12.34 -7.00 -11.28
CA LYS A 58 -13.25 -6.23 -12.16
C LYS A 58 -12.52 -5.17 -12.98
N LYS A 59 -11.43 -4.62 -12.46
CA LYS A 59 -10.62 -3.60 -13.13
C LYS A 59 -9.50 -4.20 -13.99
N GLY A 60 -9.48 -5.53 -14.19
CA GLY A 60 -8.56 -6.20 -15.10
C GLY A 60 -7.23 -6.61 -14.50
N TYR A 61 -7.10 -6.61 -13.17
CA TYR A 61 -5.89 -7.07 -12.50
C TYR A 61 -5.92 -8.58 -12.32
N HIS A 62 -4.77 -9.20 -12.50
CA HIS A 62 -4.53 -10.64 -12.32
C HIS A 62 -3.53 -10.86 -11.21
N VAL A 63 -3.69 -11.96 -10.46
CA VAL A 63 -2.73 -12.34 -9.42
C VAL A 63 -1.48 -12.95 -10.04
N LYS A 64 -0.30 -12.60 -9.51
CA LYS A 64 0.99 -13.19 -9.95
C LYS A 64 1.19 -14.60 -9.41
N GLN A 65 0.77 -14.88 -8.18
CA GLN A 65 0.87 -16.19 -7.57
C GLN A 65 -0.06 -17.18 -8.27
N PRO A 66 0.35 -18.47 -8.40
CA PRO A 66 -0.47 -19.50 -9.08
C PRO A 66 -1.58 -20.04 -8.16
N VAL A 67 -2.48 -19.17 -7.74
CA VAL A 67 -3.58 -19.47 -6.82
C VAL A 67 -4.86 -18.78 -7.27
N ASN A 68 -6.01 -19.26 -6.80
CA ASN A 68 -7.24 -18.50 -6.92
C ASN A 68 -7.16 -17.27 -5.98
N PRO A 69 -7.19 -16.04 -6.51
CA PRO A 69 -6.99 -14.85 -5.70
C PRO A 69 -8.02 -14.67 -4.59
N MET A 70 -9.26 -15.15 -4.80
CA MET A 70 -10.31 -15.06 -3.78
C MET A 70 -10.01 -15.93 -2.54
N GLY A 71 -9.08 -16.85 -2.61
CA GLY A 71 -8.64 -17.66 -1.47
C GLY A 71 -8.11 -16.83 -0.31
N ILE A 72 -7.51 -15.65 -0.59
CA ILE A 72 -7.03 -14.75 0.47
C ILE A 72 -8.17 -14.23 1.36
N ALA A 73 -9.39 -14.20 0.86
CA ALA A 73 -10.58 -13.77 1.60
C ALA A 73 -11.14 -14.86 2.54
N ASP A 74 -10.60 -16.06 2.49
CA ASP A 74 -10.93 -17.13 3.44
C ASP A 74 -9.86 -17.22 4.52
N GLU A 75 -10.24 -17.09 5.79
CA GLU A 75 -9.29 -17.06 6.90
C GLU A 75 -8.40 -18.31 6.97
N LYS A 76 -8.96 -19.48 6.75
CA LYS A 76 -8.20 -20.75 6.83
C LYS A 76 -7.17 -20.83 5.69
N ILE A 77 -7.58 -20.50 4.48
CA ILE A 77 -6.69 -20.50 3.31
C ILE A 77 -5.62 -19.44 3.48
N ARG A 78 -5.98 -18.23 3.91
CA ARG A 78 -5.04 -17.14 4.15
C ARG A 78 -4.01 -17.50 5.20
N ARG A 79 -4.42 -18.14 6.30
CA ARG A 79 -3.49 -18.63 7.35
C ARG A 79 -2.51 -19.65 6.80
N ASP A 80 -2.99 -20.59 6.00
CA ASP A 80 -2.11 -21.56 5.33
C ASP A 80 -1.07 -20.88 4.45
N TRP A 81 -1.50 -19.93 3.64
CA TRP A 81 -0.58 -19.20 2.76
C TRP A 81 0.48 -18.41 3.54
N ILE A 82 0.09 -17.75 4.63
CA ILE A 82 1.00 -16.93 5.42
C ILE A 82 1.95 -17.79 6.26
N TYR A 83 1.42 -18.75 7.01
CA TYR A 83 2.21 -19.49 8.00
C TYR A 83 2.90 -20.71 7.44
N ASN A 84 2.30 -21.44 6.52
CA ASN A 84 2.86 -22.66 5.95
C ASN A 84 3.59 -22.42 4.64
N LYS A 85 3.11 -21.52 3.81
CA LYS A 85 3.72 -21.19 2.50
C LYS A 85 4.56 -19.91 2.54
N HIS A 86 4.68 -19.28 3.70
CA HIS A 86 5.51 -18.08 3.93
C HIS A 86 5.26 -16.94 2.95
N MET A 87 3.99 -16.71 2.60
CA MET A 87 3.60 -15.62 1.71
C MET A 87 3.87 -14.27 2.37
N LYS A 88 4.71 -13.45 1.74
CA LYS A 88 5.11 -12.13 2.26
C LYS A 88 4.35 -10.98 1.64
N ALA A 89 3.86 -11.18 0.43
CA ALA A 89 3.06 -10.22 -0.30
C ALA A 89 2.16 -10.97 -1.28
N PHE A 90 1.05 -10.34 -1.63
CA PHE A 90 0.10 -10.88 -2.60
C PHE A 90 0.02 -9.87 -3.75
N ASN A 91 0.52 -10.27 -4.93
CA ASN A 91 0.85 -9.35 -6.00
C ASN A 91 -0.14 -9.45 -7.15
N PHE A 92 -0.61 -8.29 -7.61
CA PHE A 92 -1.49 -8.16 -8.77
C PHE A 92 -0.81 -7.34 -9.86
N TYR A 93 -1.11 -7.64 -11.09
CA TYR A 93 -0.63 -6.90 -12.27
C TYR A 93 -1.77 -6.71 -13.27
N LYS A 94 -1.63 -5.70 -14.13
CA LYS A 94 -2.56 -5.44 -15.20
C LYS A 94 -1.84 -5.62 -16.55
N GLU A 95 -2.41 -6.43 -17.44
CA GLU A 95 -1.82 -6.70 -18.75
C GLU A 95 -1.68 -5.42 -19.58
N ASN A 96 -0.62 -5.35 -20.37
CA ASN A 96 -0.30 -4.20 -21.23
C ASN A 96 -0.20 -2.87 -20.46
N SER A 97 0.18 -2.93 -19.20
CA SER A 97 0.28 -1.77 -18.32
C SER A 97 1.47 -1.97 -17.35
N LEU A 98 1.97 -0.88 -16.80
CA LEU A 98 2.96 -0.90 -15.71
C LEU A 98 2.29 -0.96 -14.33
N GLU A 99 0.96 -1.03 -14.29
CA GLU A 99 0.23 -1.04 -13.04
C GLU A 99 0.40 -2.36 -12.30
N GLU A 100 0.92 -2.29 -11.09
CA GLU A 100 1.04 -3.40 -10.16
C GLU A 100 0.55 -2.97 -8.79
N VAL A 101 -0.21 -3.84 -8.13
CA VAL A 101 -0.69 -3.61 -6.77
C VAL A 101 -0.19 -4.74 -5.87
N ASP A 102 0.55 -4.37 -4.85
CA ASP A 102 1.14 -5.32 -3.90
C ASP A 102 0.43 -5.18 -2.54
N ILE A 103 -0.27 -6.23 -2.15
CA ILE A 103 -0.82 -6.35 -0.79
C ILE A 103 0.31 -6.87 0.09
N ILE A 104 0.84 -6.01 0.97
CA ILE A 104 1.95 -6.36 1.85
C ILE A 104 1.42 -7.16 3.04
N ILE A 105 1.95 -8.37 3.23
CA ILE A 105 1.55 -9.26 4.31
C ILE A 105 2.57 -9.23 5.43
N GLU A 106 3.86 -9.45 5.12
CA GLU A 106 4.94 -9.36 6.09
C GLU A 106 5.45 -7.93 6.17
N SER A 107 5.24 -7.28 7.29
CA SER A 107 5.63 -5.88 7.49
C SER A 107 5.97 -5.63 8.96
N PRO A 108 7.01 -4.83 9.24
CA PRO A 108 7.29 -4.37 10.60
C PRO A 108 6.24 -3.42 11.17
N VAL A 109 5.37 -2.89 10.31
CA VAL A 109 4.24 -2.05 10.67
C VAL A 109 2.96 -2.76 10.25
N SER A 110 2.06 -3.02 11.20
CA SER A 110 0.76 -3.62 10.90
C SER A 110 -0.20 -2.61 10.30
N PHE A 111 -1.26 -3.10 9.64
CA PHE A 111 -2.35 -2.22 9.17
C PHE A 111 -2.90 -1.36 10.31
N ARG A 112 -3.13 -1.94 11.48
CA ARG A 112 -3.67 -1.23 12.65
C ARG A 112 -2.75 -0.10 13.10
N GLN A 113 -1.44 -0.33 13.14
CA GLN A 113 -0.46 0.71 13.47
C GLN A 113 -0.43 1.82 12.41
N ALA A 114 -0.45 1.44 11.14
CA ALA A 114 -0.47 2.41 10.03
C ALA A 114 -1.76 3.24 10.00
N GLU A 115 -2.90 2.63 10.31
CA GLU A 115 -4.19 3.33 10.36
C GLU A 115 -4.26 4.34 11.50
N ALA A 116 -3.63 4.05 12.64
CA ALA A 116 -3.72 4.88 13.85
C ALA A 116 -3.26 6.33 13.63
N ASP A 117 -2.24 6.55 12.80
CA ASP A 117 -1.70 7.88 12.48
C ASP A 117 -1.70 8.17 10.97
N VAL A 118 -2.62 7.54 10.25
CA VAL A 118 -2.74 7.68 8.80
C VAL A 118 -2.93 9.14 8.39
N LEU A 119 -2.27 9.52 7.29
CA LEU A 119 -2.46 10.82 6.66
C LEU A 119 -3.52 10.70 5.57
N ARG A 120 -4.42 11.68 5.49
CA ARG A 120 -5.44 11.72 4.44
C ARG A 120 -5.07 12.80 3.45
N ILE A 121 -4.62 12.36 2.28
CA ILE A 121 -4.17 13.25 1.21
C ILE A 121 -5.26 13.34 0.15
N LYS A 122 -5.77 14.53 -0.08
CA LYS A 122 -6.80 14.78 -1.08
C LYS A 122 -6.14 15.06 -2.44
N ILE A 123 -6.52 14.27 -3.45
CA ILE A 123 -6.14 14.49 -4.84
C ILE A 123 -7.41 14.52 -5.68
N GLY A 124 -7.74 15.69 -6.25
CA GLY A 124 -9.02 15.88 -6.92
C GLY A 124 -10.17 15.66 -5.92
N ASN A 125 -11.06 14.72 -6.23
CA ASN A 125 -12.19 14.34 -5.37
C ASN A 125 -11.97 12.99 -4.67
N ILE A 126 -10.73 12.48 -4.65
CA ILE A 126 -10.37 11.26 -3.94
C ILE A 126 -9.54 11.62 -2.72
N VAL A 127 -9.84 10.98 -1.59
CA VAL A 127 -9.03 11.08 -0.36
C VAL A 127 -8.26 9.79 -0.17
N LEU A 128 -6.93 9.88 -0.18
CA LEU A 128 -6.04 8.73 -0.09
C LEU A 128 -5.52 8.56 1.34
N PRO A 129 -5.69 7.36 1.95
CA PRO A 129 -5.06 7.04 3.22
C PRO A 129 -3.59 6.67 2.98
N VAL A 130 -2.69 7.51 3.46
CA VAL A 130 -1.24 7.37 3.26
C VAL A 130 -0.55 7.16 4.61
N ILE A 131 0.37 6.22 4.66
CA ILE A 131 1.14 5.92 5.87
C ILE A 131 1.91 7.17 6.34
N SER A 132 2.04 7.35 7.66
CA SER A 132 2.83 8.43 8.24
C SER A 132 4.31 8.29 7.87
N ILE A 133 5.04 9.41 7.88
CA ILE A 133 6.48 9.42 7.59
C ILE A 133 7.22 8.48 8.54
N ASP A 134 6.91 8.54 9.84
CA ASP A 134 7.60 7.72 10.84
C ASP A 134 7.39 6.21 10.61
N ASN A 135 6.17 5.80 10.32
CA ASN A 135 5.86 4.41 10.02
C ASN A 135 6.45 3.96 8.68
N LEU A 136 6.47 4.82 7.67
CA LEU A 136 7.10 4.50 6.40
C LEU A 136 8.61 4.30 6.55
N ILE A 137 9.27 5.13 7.35
CA ILE A 137 10.69 4.96 7.69
C ILE A 137 10.91 3.61 8.38
N LYS A 138 10.05 3.21 9.32
CA LYS A 138 10.13 1.89 9.96
C LYS A 138 10.06 0.74 8.95
N MET A 139 9.18 0.84 7.95
CA MET A 139 9.04 -0.17 6.91
C MET A 139 10.28 -0.28 6.02
N LYS A 140 11.00 0.83 5.81
CA LYS A 140 12.16 0.91 4.92
C LYS A 140 13.49 0.60 5.60
N LYS A 141 13.54 0.62 6.92
CA LYS A 141 14.74 0.26 7.67
C LYS A 141 15.09 -1.22 7.51
N ASN A 142 16.39 -1.52 7.46
CA ASN A 142 16.92 -2.87 7.44
C ASN A 142 16.51 -3.73 6.23
N THR A 143 16.05 -3.13 5.13
CA THR A 143 15.75 -3.87 3.89
C THR A 143 17.01 -4.20 3.10
N GLY A 144 18.12 -3.48 3.33
CA GLY A 144 19.36 -3.62 2.58
C GLY A 144 19.33 -2.99 1.18
N ARG A 145 18.19 -2.49 0.71
CA ARG A 145 18.08 -1.88 -0.62
C ARG A 145 18.56 -0.42 -0.59
N SER A 146 19.38 -0.06 -1.58
CA SER A 146 19.91 1.32 -1.71
C SER A 146 18.80 2.36 -1.87
N ILE A 147 17.75 2.03 -2.64
CA ILE A 147 16.62 2.93 -2.86
C ILE A 147 15.89 3.24 -1.54
N ASP A 148 15.77 2.27 -0.64
CA ASP A 148 15.12 2.49 0.65
C ASP A 148 15.93 3.40 1.57
N LYS A 149 17.26 3.33 1.50
CA LYS A 149 18.15 4.25 2.24
C LYS A 149 17.98 5.68 1.74
N LEU A 150 17.90 5.88 0.43
CA LEU A 150 17.63 7.20 -0.17
C LEU A 150 16.25 7.72 0.22
N ASP A 151 15.24 6.87 0.18
CA ASP A 151 13.89 7.23 0.60
C ASP A 151 13.85 7.70 2.06
N ILE A 152 14.56 7.00 2.96
CA ILE A 152 14.66 7.39 4.38
C ILE A 152 15.27 8.79 4.52
N GLU A 153 16.34 9.08 3.79
CA GLU A 153 16.98 10.40 3.82
C GLU A 153 16.01 11.50 3.35
N GLU A 154 15.32 11.25 2.24
CA GLU A 154 14.32 12.19 1.73
C GLU A 154 13.15 12.41 2.69
N LEU A 155 12.63 11.33 3.27
CA LEU A 155 11.55 11.38 4.25
C LEU A 155 11.94 12.18 5.51
N LYS A 156 13.19 12.03 5.97
CA LYS A 156 13.71 12.81 7.09
C LYS A 156 13.79 14.30 6.77
N LYS A 157 14.20 14.66 5.55
CA LYS A 157 14.19 16.05 5.08
C LYS A 157 12.78 16.63 5.02
N ILE A 158 11.83 15.88 4.46
CA ILE A 158 10.43 16.28 4.37
C ILE A 158 9.85 16.51 5.77
N LYS A 159 10.15 15.61 6.71
CA LYS A 159 9.70 15.73 8.10
C LYS A 159 10.21 17.03 8.74
N LYS A 160 11.49 17.37 8.57
CA LYS A 160 12.07 18.61 9.08
C LYS A 160 11.41 19.85 8.49
N LEU A 161 11.14 19.84 7.18
CA LEU A 161 10.47 20.96 6.51
C LEU A 161 9.05 21.17 7.04
N LYS A 162 8.30 20.08 7.27
CA LYS A 162 6.96 20.17 7.85
C LYS A 162 6.98 20.68 9.29
N GLU A 163 7.92 20.23 10.11
CA GLU A 163 8.09 20.71 11.48
C GLU A 163 8.46 22.21 11.50
N GLY A 164 9.38 22.64 10.63
CA GLY A 164 9.75 24.05 10.51
C GLY A 164 8.61 24.96 10.06
N LEU A 165 7.70 24.49 9.23
CA LEU A 165 6.50 25.22 8.81
C LEU A 165 5.47 25.38 9.94
N ASN A 166 5.43 24.44 10.87
CA ASN A 166 4.53 24.51 12.02
C ASN A 166 5.02 25.47 13.13
N ASP A 167 6.29 25.89 13.07
CA ASP A 167 6.89 26.84 14.03
C ASP A 167 6.62 28.30 13.66
N PHE A 168 5.92 28.54 12.56
CA PHE A 168 5.46 29.85 12.14
C PHE A 168 3.94 29.96 12.30
#